data_13d002fe4ff621e98d295ff78f22ea46
#
_entry.id   13d002fe4ff621e98d295ff78f22ea46
#
_cell.length_a   1.000
_cell.length_b   1.000
_cell.length_c   1.000
_cell.angle_alpha   90.00
_cell.angle_beta   90.00
_cell.angle_gamma   90.00
#
_symmetry.space_group_name_H-M   'P 1'
#
loop_
_entity.id
_entity.type
_entity.pdbx_description
1 polymer ?
#
loop_
_entity_poly.entity_id
_entity_poly.type
_entity_poly.pdbx_seq_one_letter_code
_entity_poly.pdbx_strand_id
1 'polypeptide(L)'
;MRQLARLAGLAICLLVLLTTCSAPGRSARISSFVAAPTAVLGPTVLPSVTPVPQTAGQFPTPALAVGQVAPPLAAVMSPASTGQIAPDLVARAAQMDGYLATLAQQSSFSGAVLVAYQGRVLLSRGYGMANREQGLPVSATTRFRLASVSKSLTALGVLRLVAAGKLSLDASICDYLDSCPPAWAPVRVANLLGHTSGIANFTDFAEFPNQEQQPATPAQVVARFRDLPLGFTPGSLYHYTNSNYVLLGQIIERVSGQSYPDYMRQELFAPLAMADTGYDPGDFGPLNGTHGYAGGVLDIPLNTSNLFAAGGLYSTVEDLFKLTQALDAGRILPADLAARMVTPGEGRYGLGWMIEQRGAQRLVYHPGSMSGAATWLGRYPDAGVTVIVLSNDYYANVFAVADYLAAQLLPQ
;
A
#
# COMPACT_ATOMS: atom_id res chain seq x y z
N MET A 1 5.81 32.51 9.66
CA MET A 1 6.91 32.19 8.75
C MET A 1 7.11 30.69 8.48
N ARG A 2 6.42 29.76 9.19
CA ARG A 2 6.56 28.29 8.98
C ARG A 2 5.58 27.68 7.97
N GLN A 3 4.55 28.40 7.52
CA GLN A 3 3.57 27.92 6.53
C GLN A 3 3.99 28.14 5.06
N LEU A 4 4.94 29.03 4.78
CA LEU A 4 5.39 29.33 3.40
C LEU A 4 6.37 28.29 2.83
N ALA A 5 7.02 27.47 3.66
CA ALA A 5 7.95 26.45 3.19
C ALA A 5 7.25 25.16 2.65
N ARG A 6 5.98 24.93 2.99
CA ARG A 6 5.23 23.74 2.53
C ARG A 6 4.62 23.87 1.12
N LEU A 7 4.46 25.08 0.60
CA LEU A 7 3.92 25.30 -0.75
C LEU A 7 4.98 25.18 -1.86
N ALA A 8 6.26 25.24 -1.54
CA ALA A 8 7.34 25.12 -2.53
C ALA A 8 7.65 23.67 -2.95
N GLY A 9 7.28 22.67 -2.16
CA GLY A 9 7.56 21.25 -2.44
C GLY A 9 6.63 20.57 -3.45
N LEU A 10 5.43 21.11 -3.68
CA LEU A 10 4.46 20.55 -4.64
C LEU A 10 4.68 21.02 -6.10
N ALA A 11 5.49 22.05 -6.32
CA ALA A 11 5.68 22.62 -7.65
C ALA A 11 6.82 21.99 -8.47
N ILE A 12 7.66 21.14 -7.89
CA ILE A 12 8.87 20.61 -8.56
C ILE A 12 8.64 19.27 -9.27
N CYS A 13 7.58 18.53 -9.00
CA CYS A 13 7.29 17.27 -9.71
C CYS A 13 6.51 17.42 -11.04
N LEU A 14 6.15 18.65 -11.48
CA LEU A 14 5.35 18.86 -12.69
C LEU A 14 6.11 19.56 -13.86
N LEU A 15 7.43 19.71 -13.79
CA LEU A 15 8.18 20.52 -14.77
C LEU A 15 9.20 19.78 -15.64
N VAL A 16 9.05 18.47 -15.91
CA VAL A 16 9.98 17.71 -16.79
C VAL A 16 9.32 17.08 -18.01
N LEU A 17 8.12 17.48 -18.43
CA LEU A 17 7.53 16.96 -19.66
C LEU A 17 6.81 18.06 -20.48
N LEU A 18 7.51 19.11 -20.91
CA LEU A 18 7.04 19.97 -22.00
C LEU A 18 8.23 20.75 -22.63
N THR A 19 8.98 20.10 -23.47
CA THR A 19 9.73 20.78 -24.57
C THR A 19 9.62 19.90 -25.80
N THR A 20 8.80 20.29 -26.73
CA THR A 20 9.02 20.50 -28.16
C THR A 20 7.68 20.49 -28.90
N CYS A 21 7.26 21.62 -29.41
CA CYS A 21 6.83 21.83 -30.79
C CYS A 21 6.23 23.25 -30.93
N SER A 22 6.97 24.12 -31.56
CA SER A 22 6.51 25.44 -32.00
C SER A 22 5.84 25.33 -33.36
N ALA A 23 4.67 25.96 -33.53
CA ALA A 23 4.24 26.58 -34.79
C ALA A 23 3.08 27.57 -34.54
N PRO A 24 2.90 28.65 -35.31
CA PRO A 24 2.33 29.89 -34.87
C PRO A 24 0.87 30.18 -35.33
N GLY A 25 0.20 31.01 -34.54
CA GLY A 25 -0.80 31.94 -35.08
C GLY A 25 -2.26 31.47 -35.06
N ARG A 26 -3.02 32.03 -34.10
CA ARG A 26 -4.26 32.80 -34.38
C ARG A 26 -4.80 33.39 -33.08
N SER A 27 -4.96 34.74 -33.12
CA SER A 27 -5.65 35.58 -32.19
C SER A 27 -7.14 35.20 -32.09
N ALA A 28 -7.66 35.00 -30.86
CA ALA A 28 -9.09 34.94 -30.59
C ALA A 28 -9.44 35.81 -29.37
N ARG A 29 -10.45 36.65 -29.60
CA ARG A 29 -10.93 37.75 -28.77
C ARG A 29 -11.53 37.26 -27.45
N ILE A 30 -11.25 38.05 -26.41
CA ILE A 30 -11.91 37.96 -25.09
C ILE A 30 -13.32 38.56 -25.24
N SER A 31 -14.35 37.74 -24.99
CA SER A 31 -15.72 38.24 -24.81
C SER A 31 -16.06 38.24 -23.33
N SER A 32 -16.34 39.43 -22.82
CA SER A 32 -16.86 39.70 -21.50
C SER A 32 -18.28 39.16 -21.34
N PHE A 33 -18.51 38.30 -20.33
CA PHE A 33 -19.86 37.93 -19.90
C PHE A 33 -20.34 38.84 -18.77
N VAL A 34 -21.43 39.50 -19.03
CA VAL A 34 -22.23 40.36 -18.12
C VAL A 34 -23.04 39.45 -17.20
N ALA A 35 -23.02 39.73 -15.91
CA ALA A 35 -23.83 39.02 -14.89
C ALA A 35 -25.30 39.43 -15.02
N ALA A 36 -26.21 38.43 -14.99
CA ALA A 36 -27.66 38.64 -14.90
C ALA A 36 -28.14 38.54 -13.42
N PRO A 37 -29.23 39.20 -13.05
CA PRO A 37 -29.59 39.45 -11.66
C PRO A 37 -30.29 38.24 -11.00
N THR A 38 -30.00 38.06 -9.71
CA THR A 38 -30.59 37.08 -8.79
C THR A 38 -32.08 37.32 -8.58
N ALA A 39 -32.91 36.33 -8.90
CA ALA A 39 -34.32 36.30 -8.52
C ALA A 39 -34.46 35.65 -7.14
N VAL A 40 -35.07 36.34 -6.20
CA VAL A 40 -35.48 35.88 -4.88
C VAL A 40 -36.72 35.03 -5.02
N LEU A 41 -36.62 33.69 -4.75
CA LEU A 41 -37.77 32.80 -4.62
C LEU A 41 -38.17 32.70 -3.15
N GLY A 42 -39.43 33.01 -2.85
CA GLY A 42 -40.05 32.86 -1.53
C GLY A 42 -40.31 31.37 -1.15
N PRO A 43 -40.70 31.11 0.11
CA PRO A 43 -40.75 29.75 0.64
C PRO A 43 -41.90 28.95 0.03
N THR A 44 -41.57 27.85 -0.64
CA THR A 44 -42.52 26.85 -1.12
C THR A 44 -42.84 25.87 0.00
N VAL A 45 -44.10 25.79 0.37
CA VAL A 45 -44.63 24.80 1.32
C VAL A 45 -44.61 23.42 0.67
N LEU A 46 -43.89 22.46 1.29
CA LEU A 46 -43.85 21.06 0.89
C LEU A 46 -45.16 20.34 1.32
N PRO A 47 -45.77 19.50 0.46
CA PRO A 47 -46.90 18.69 0.86
C PRO A 47 -46.49 17.56 1.83
N SER A 48 -47.34 17.36 2.85
CA SER A 48 -47.24 16.29 3.85
C SER A 48 -47.28 14.90 3.19
N VAL A 49 -46.25 14.10 3.40
CA VAL A 49 -46.18 12.70 2.95
C VAL A 49 -46.70 11.81 4.06
N THR A 50 -47.83 11.11 3.80
CA THR A 50 -48.40 10.07 4.66
C THR A 50 -47.45 8.85 4.69
N PRO A 51 -47.21 8.23 5.86
CA PRO A 51 -46.30 7.07 5.95
C PRO A 51 -46.97 5.83 5.33
N VAL A 52 -46.25 5.18 4.42
CA VAL A 52 -46.56 3.86 3.87
C VAL A 52 -46.19 2.79 4.90
N PRO A 53 -47.05 1.76 5.16
CA PRO A 53 -46.71 0.70 6.10
C PRO A 53 -45.53 -0.14 5.58
N GLN A 54 -44.47 -0.25 6.36
CA GLN A 54 -43.36 -1.17 6.10
C GLN A 54 -43.81 -2.61 6.39
N THR A 55 -44.08 -3.39 5.35
CA THR A 55 -44.05 -4.85 5.48
C THR A 55 -42.60 -5.30 5.54
N ALA A 56 -42.21 -5.87 6.66
CA ALA A 56 -40.91 -6.51 6.86
C ALA A 56 -40.82 -7.73 5.93
N GLY A 57 -40.28 -7.52 4.74
CA GLY A 57 -39.82 -8.60 3.87
C GLY A 57 -38.51 -9.15 4.43
N GLN A 58 -38.55 -10.36 4.98
CA GLN A 58 -37.36 -11.13 5.30
C GLN A 58 -36.63 -11.43 3.98
N PHE A 59 -35.51 -10.76 3.75
CA PHE A 59 -34.57 -11.20 2.73
C PHE A 59 -33.91 -12.51 3.19
N PRO A 60 -33.84 -13.54 2.35
CA PRO A 60 -33.13 -14.76 2.71
C PRO A 60 -31.66 -14.43 2.91
N THR A 61 -31.17 -14.61 4.13
CA THR A 61 -29.76 -14.64 4.44
C THR A 61 -29.15 -15.76 3.60
N PRO A 62 -28.14 -15.52 2.73
CA PRO A 62 -27.46 -16.62 2.07
C PRO A 62 -26.85 -17.49 3.16
N ALA A 63 -27.24 -18.76 3.20
CA ALA A 63 -26.66 -19.75 4.09
C ALA A 63 -25.17 -19.84 3.75
N LEU A 64 -24.33 -19.28 4.61
CA LEU A 64 -22.90 -19.46 4.56
C LEU A 64 -22.65 -20.96 4.76
N ALA A 65 -22.15 -21.64 3.73
CA ALA A 65 -21.71 -23.02 3.82
C ALA A 65 -20.61 -23.09 4.91
N VAL A 66 -20.95 -23.71 6.02
CA VAL A 66 -20.01 -23.99 7.09
C VAL A 66 -18.98 -24.98 6.56
N GLY A 67 -17.71 -24.54 6.43
CA GLY A 67 -16.59 -25.46 6.44
C GLY A 67 -15.81 -25.66 5.16
N GLN A 68 -15.11 -24.61 4.69
CA GLN A 68 -13.77 -24.83 4.11
C GLN A 68 -12.83 -23.83 4.78
N VAL A 69 -11.99 -24.34 5.67
CA VAL A 69 -10.83 -23.62 6.16
C VAL A 69 -9.85 -23.53 4.99
N ALA A 70 -9.32 -22.33 4.71
CA ALA A 70 -8.22 -22.22 3.75
C ALA A 70 -7.16 -23.25 4.12
N PRO A 71 -6.54 -23.95 3.16
CA PRO A 71 -5.50 -24.92 3.50
C PRO A 71 -4.45 -24.22 4.36
N PRO A 72 -4.03 -24.87 5.49
CA PRO A 72 -3.05 -24.27 6.38
C PRO A 72 -1.78 -23.98 5.59
N LEU A 73 -1.21 -22.77 5.80
CA LEU A 73 0.11 -22.46 5.27
C LEU A 73 1.08 -23.48 5.87
N ALA A 74 1.67 -24.34 5.02
CA ALA A 74 2.61 -25.35 5.49
C ALA A 74 3.81 -24.64 6.14
N ALA A 75 3.98 -24.81 7.44
CA ALA A 75 5.15 -24.35 8.18
C ALA A 75 6.36 -25.18 7.73
N VAL A 76 7.04 -24.75 6.68
CA VAL A 76 8.33 -25.33 6.30
C VAL A 76 9.26 -24.19 5.92
N MET A 77 10.14 -23.87 6.84
CA MET A 77 11.40 -23.20 6.51
C MET A 77 12.21 -24.19 5.66
N SER A 78 12.25 -24.02 4.34
CA SER A 78 13.30 -24.68 3.56
C SER A 78 14.63 -24.13 4.06
N PRO A 79 15.60 -24.96 4.45
CA PRO A 79 16.92 -24.47 4.81
C PRO A 79 17.48 -23.73 3.59
N ALA A 80 17.95 -22.48 3.82
CA ALA A 80 18.73 -21.78 2.82
C ALA A 80 19.81 -22.76 2.32
N SER A 81 19.99 -22.87 1.00
CA SER A 81 20.96 -23.78 0.42
C SER A 81 22.32 -23.56 1.09
N THR A 82 22.87 -24.58 1.73
CA THR A 82 24.13 -24.53 2.51
C THR A 82 25.39 -24.43 1.64
N GLY A 83 25.23 -24.25 0.31
CA GLY A 83 26.33 -24.06 -0.61
C GLY A 83 27.06 -22.73 -0.38
N GLN A 84 28.37 -22.70 -0.61
CA GLN A 84 29.22 -21.50 -0.55
C GLN A 84 28.72 -20.47 -1.56
N ILE A 85 28.61 -19.19 -1.17
CA ILE A 85 28.26 -18.09 -2.09
C ILE A 85 29.41 -17.92 -3.10
N ALA A 86 29.08 -17.82 -4.38
CA ALA A 86 30.08 -17.61 -5.42
C ALA A 86 30.90 -16.34 -5.17
N PRO A 87 32.22 -16.33 -5.40
CA PRO A 87 33.09 -15.18 -5.07
C PRO A 87 32.66 -13.87 -5.71
N ASP A 88 32.11 -13.89 -6.92
CA ASP A 88 31.58 -12.71 -7.60
C ASP A 88 30.37 -12.12 -6.88
N LEU A 89 29.48 -12.96 -6.34
CA LEU A 89 28.34 -12.50 -5.53
C LEU A 89 28.78 -11.90 -4.20
N VAL A 90 29.85 -12.41 -3.59
CA VAL A 90 30.46 -11.82 -2.39
C VAL A 90 31.01 -10.42 -2.71
N ALA A 91 31.69 -10.26 -3.83
CA ALA A 91 32.21 -8.96 -4.26
C ALA A 91 31.09 -7.95 -4.54
N ARG A 92 30.01 -8.38 -5.22
CA ARG A 92 28.81 -7.55 -5.45
C ARG A 92 28.12 -7.16 -4.14
N ALA A 93 28.01 -8.07 -3.18
CA ALA A 93 27.48 -7.78 -1.85
C ALA A 93 28.30 -6.71 -1.12
N ALA A 94 29.63 -6.82 -1.16
CA ALA A 94 30.53 -5.81 -0.59
C ALA A 94 30.39 -4.44 -1.28
N GLN A 95 30.19 -4.41 -2.60
CA GLN A 95 29.96 -3.17 -3.36
C GLN A 95 28.62 -2.52 -2.96
N MET A 96 27.56 -3.31 -2.82
CA MET A 96 26.24 -2.84 -2.35
C MET A 96 26.33 -2.27 -0.92
N ASP A 97 27.05 -2.97 -0.02
CA ASP A 97 27.26 -2.51 1.37
C ASP A 97 28.03 -1.20 1.42
N GLY A 98 29.12 -1.06 0.64
CA GLY A 98 29.90 0.17 0.53
C GLY A 98 29.10 1.36 0.00
N TYR A 99 28.25 1.14 -0.99
CA TYR A 99 27.32 2.16 -1.50
C TYR A 99 26.39 2.67 -0.41
N LEU A 100 25.70 1.76 0.30
CA LEU A 100 24.74 2.10 1.36
C LEU A 100 25.43 2.77 2.56
N ALA A 101 26.62 2.30 2.94
CA ALA A 101 27.42 2.93 3.98
C ALA A 101 27.80 4.38 3.62
N THR A 102 28.13 4.63 2.36
CA THR A 102 28.44 5.98 1.85
C THR A 102 27.18 6.88 1.94
N LEU A 103 26.02 6.40 1.50
CA LEU A 103 24.76 7.17 1.62
C LEU A 103 24.42 7.50 3.08
N ALA A 104 24.65 6.56 4.00
CA ALA A 104 24.40 6.78 5.42
C ALA A 104 25.36 7.81 6.02
N GLN A 105 26.66 7.76 5.68
CA GLN A 105 27.65 8.76 6.08
C GLN A 105 27.32 10.16 5.59
N GLN A 106 26.74 10.27 4.39
CA GLN A 106 26.28 11.52 3.80
C GLN A 106 24.92 11.96 4.34
N SER A 107 24.32 11.23 5.30
CA SER A 107 22.98 11.46 5.83
C SER A 107 21.86 11.42 4.76
N SER A 108 22.14 10.80 3.61
CA SER A 108 21.20 10.65 2.49
C SER A 108 20.35 9.40 2.57
N PHE A 109 20.65 8.50 3.52
CA PHE A 109 19.90 7.27 3.77
C PHE A 109 20.01 6.86 5.25
N SER A 110 18.87 6.52 5.84
CA SER A 110 18.75 5.85 7.13
C SER A 110 17.69 4.77 7.01
N GLY A 111 18.03 3.51 7.24
CA GLY A 111 17.09 2.41 7.04
C GLY A 111 17.74 1.04 7.05
N ALA A 112 16.94 0.00 6.87
CA ALA A 112 17.37 -1.38 6.69
C ALA A 112 17.19 -1.83 5.25
N VAL A 113 18.11 -2.66 4.78
CA VAL A 113 18.11 -3.21 3.41
C VAL A 113 18.32 -4.71 3.46
N LEU A 114 17.57 -5.44 2.64
CA LEU A 114 17.84 -6.85 2.34
C LEU A 114 17.88 -7.05 0.83
N VAL A 115 18.93 -7.72 0.37
CA VAL A 115 19.10 -8.15 -1.02
C VAL A 115 19.31 -9.65 -1.03
N ALA A 116 18.51 -10.35 -1.85
CA ALA A 116 18.64 -11.78 -2.03
C ALA A 116 18.68 -12.15 -3.51
N TYR A 117 19.39 -13.23 -3.81
CA TYR A 117 19.52 -13.83 -5.13
C TYR A 117 19.26 -15.31 -5.06
N GLN A 118 18.34 -15.81 -5.87
CA GLN A 118 17.92 -17.21 -5.92
C GLN A 118 17.60 -17.79 -4.51
N GLY A 119 16.84 -17.00 -3.72
CA GLY A 119 16.43 -17.37 -2.37
C GLY A 119 17.53 -17.27 -1.30
N ARG A 120 18.76 -16.85 -1.65
CA ARG A 120 19.87 -16.67 -0.72
C ARG A 120 20.10 -15.20 -0.41
N VAL A 121 20.15 -14.86 0.88
CA VAL A 121 20.48 -13.51 1.33
C VAL A 121 21.94 -13.20 1.04
N LEU A 122 22.21 -12.13 0.29
CA LEU A 122 23.54 -11.59 0.01
C LEU A 122 23.87 -10.42 0.94
N LEU A 123 22.87 -9.62 1.30
CA LEU A 123 22.99 -8.49 2.20
C LEU A 123 21.73 -8.38 3.06
N SER A 124 21.88 -8.27 4.38
CA SER A 124 20.80 -7.94 5.33
C SER A 124 21.42 -7.06 6.40
N ARG A 125 21.19 -5.72 6.33
CA ARG A 125 21.88 -4.77 7.20
C ARG A 125 21.10 -3.48 7.42
N GLY A 126 21.30 -2.87 8.62
CA GLY A 126 20.86 -1.52 8.95
C GLY A 126 21.95 -0.47 8.73
N TYR A 127 21.54 0.75 8.39
CA TYR A 127 22.38 1.91 8.14
C TYR A 127 21.73 3.14 8.78
N GLY A 128 22.54 4.04 9.34
CA GLY A 128 22.04 5.23 10.02
C GLY A 128 21.38 4.94 11.38
N MET A 129 20.45 5.81 11.80
CA MET A 129 19.87 5.81 13.14
C MET A 129 18.38 5.53 13.10
N ALA A 130 17.94 4.56 13.91
CA ALA A 130 16.53 4.27 14.17
C ALA A 130 15.89 5.38 15.04
N ASN A 131 16.68 5.90 15.97
CA ASN A 131 16.33 7.04 16.81
C ASN A 131 17.58 7.91 16.98
N ARG A 132 17.58 9.10 16.36
CA ARG A 132 18.73 10.02 16.37
C ARG A 132 18.91 10.68 17.72
N GLU A 133 17.80 10.99 18.40
CA GLU A 133 17.80 11.67 19.69
C GLU A 133 18.42 10.82 20.80
N GLN A 134 18.28 9.49 20.66
CA GLN A 134 18.82 8.51 21.62
C GLN A 134 20.11 7.84 21.13
N GLY A 135 20.57 8.15 19.90
CA GLY A 135 21.75 7.51 19.31
C GLY A 135 21.56 6.01 19.03
N LEU A 136 20.31 5.54 18.82
CA LEU A 136 20.03 4.13 18.56
C LEU A 136 20.21 3.84 17.07
N PRO A 137 21.14 2.91 16.69
CA PRO A 137 21.38 2.58 15.29
C PRO A 137 20.26 1.73 14.71
N VAL A 138 20.12 1.77 13.38
CA VAL A 138 19.30 0.81 12.63
C VAL A 138 20.00 -0.55 12.57
N SER A 139 19.24 -1.63 12.70
CA SER A 139 19.67 -3.00 12.45
C SER A 139 18.74 -3.68 11.41
N ALA A 140 19.09 -4.88 10.96
CA ALA A 140 18.21 -5.68 10.08
C ALA A 140 16.90 -6.10 10.76
N THR A 141 16.88 -6.16 12.10
CA THR A 141 15.70 -6.50 12.91
C THR A 141 14.92 -5.28 13.41
N THR A 142 15.33 -4.08 13.01
CA THR A 142 14.58 -2.85 13.33
C THR A 142 13.24 -2.87 12.59
N ARG A 143 12.17 -2.51 13.29
CA ARG A 143 10.81 -2.45 12.74
C ARG A 143 10.56 -1.09 12.11
N PHE A 144 9.99 -1.11 10.91
CA PHE A 144 9.65 0.08 10.13
C PHE A 144 8.17 0.09 9.78
N ARG A 145 7.57 1.27 9.75
CA ARG A 145 6.27 1.49 9.13
C ARG A 145 6.37 1.20 7.64
N LEU A 146 5.44 0.38 7.13
CA LEU A 146 5.46 -0.07 5.74
C LEU A 146 4.81 0.93 4.78
N ALA A 147 4.02 1.87 5.30
CA ALA A 147 3.20 2.72 4.45
C ALA A 147 2.44 1.87 3.42
N SER A 148 2.42 2.28 2.15
CA SER A 148 1.63 1.58 1.12
C SER A 148 2.10 0.17 0.77
N VAL A 149 3.28 -0.29 1.18
CA VAL A 149 3.65 -1.72 1.10
C VAL A 149 2.65 -2.59 1.87
N SER A 150 1.97 -2.03 2.88
CA SER A 150 0.84 -2.69 3.58
C SER A 150 -0.24 -3.21 2.63
N LYS A 151 -0.47 -2.53 1.50
CA LYS A 151 -1.49 -2.93 0.52
C LYS A 151 -1.19 -4.30 -0.09
N SER A 152 0.06 -4.61 -0.37
CA SER A 152 0.44 -5.93 -0.87
C SER A 152 0.13 -7.03 0.13
N LEU A 153 0.37 -6.78 1.42
CA LEU A 153 0.06 -7.74 2.49
C LEU A 153 -1.46 -7.87 2.69
N THR A 154 -2.18 -6.74 2.70
CA THR A 154 -3.66 -6.72 2.77
C THR A 154 -4.30 -7.48 1.61
N ALA A 155 -3.77 -7.27 0.39
CA ALA A 155 -4.23 -8.00 -0.79
C ALA A 155 -4.05 -9.52 -0.63
N LEU A 156 -2.92 -9.98 -0.07
CA LEU A 156 -2.73 -11.39 0.26
C LEU A 156 -3.76 -11.90 1.26
N GLY A 157 -4.09 -11.10 2.28
CA GLY A 157 -5.16 -11.44 3.23
C GLY A 157 -6.52 -11.63 2.54
N VAL A 158 -6.89 -10.71 1.64
CA VAL A 158 -8.11 -10.81 0.83
C VAL A 158 -8.07 -12.05 -0.06
N LEU A 159 -6.96 -12.27 -0.77
CA LEU A 159 -6.81 -13.41 -1.68
C LEU A 159 -6.83 -14.76 -0.95
N ARG A 160 -6.42 -14.82 0.31
CA ARG A 160 -6.59 -16.01 1.15
C ARG A 160 -8.07 -16.30 1.47
N LEU A 161 -8.89 -15.26 1.71
CA LEU A 161 -10.35 -15.42 1.84
C LEU A 161 -10.97 -15.92 0.54
N VAL A 162 -10.47 -15.45 -0.61
CA VAL A 162 -10.89 -15.95 -1.93
C VAL A 162 -10.51 -17.44 -2.10
N ALA A 163 -9.26 -17.79 -1.79
CA ALA A 163 -8.79 -19.18 -1.83
C ALA A 163 -9.59 -20.11 -0.91
N ALA A 164 -10.10 -19.58 0.21
CA ALA A 164 -10.98 -20.29 1.14
C ALA A 164 -12.45 -20.36 0.69
N GLY A 165 -12.81 -19.80 -0.47
CA GLY A 165 -14.18 -19.72 -0.95
C GLY A 165 -15.12 -18.82 -0.13
N LYS A 166 -14.56 -18.00 0.78
CA LYS A 166 -15.33 -17.08 1.65
C LYS A 166 -15.60 -15.73 1.00
N LEU A 167 -14.86 -15.40 -0.05
CA LEU A 167 -14.95 -14.12 -0.78
C LEU A 167 -14.82 -14.40 -2.27
N SER A 168 -15.53 -13.63 -3.11
CA SER A 168 -15.38 -13.66 -4.56
C SER A 168 -14.80 -12.34 -5.07
N LEU A 169 -13.80 -12.41 -5.95
CA LEU A 169 -13.24 -11.23 -6.61
C LEU A 169 -14.25 -10.49 -7.49
N ASP A 170 -15.21 -11.23 -8.04
CA ASP A 170 -16.21 -10.72 -8.97
C ASP A 170 -17.55 -10.35 -8.30
N ALA A 171 -17.67 -10.58 -6.98
CA ALA A 171 -18.82 -10.15 -6.19
C ALA A 171 -18.82 -8.64 -5.96
N SER A 172 -20.01 -8.08 -5.77
CA SER A 172 -20.17 -6.68 -5.34
C SER A 172 -19.56 -6.48 -3.94
N ILE A 173 -18.90 -5.37 -3.72
CA ILE A 173 -18.44 -5.02 -2.36
C ILE A 173 -19.61 -4.85 -1.39
N CYS A 174 -20.81 -4.53 -1.91
CA CYS A 174 -22.02 -4.41 -1.12
C CYS A 174 -22.50 -5.73 -0.51
N ASP A 175 -22.06 -6.87 -1.04
CA ASP A 175 -22.35 -8.17 -0.45
C ASP A 175 -21.61 -8.40 0.87
N TYR A 176 -20.57 -7.59 1.16
CA TYR A 176 -19.69 -7.74 2.31
C TYR A 176 -19.60 -6.50 3.23
N LEU A 177 -20.26 -5.39 2.88
CA LEU A 177 -20.26 -4.15 3.68
C LEU A 177 -21.61 -3.92 4.33
N ASP A 178 -21.66 -3.65 5.63
CA ASP A 178 -22.89 -3.44 6.38
C ASP A 178 -23.70 -2.20 5.92
N SER A 179 -23.02 -1.18 5.41
CA SER A 179 -23.61 0.07 4.95
C SER A 179 -23.02 0.47 3.60
N CYS A 180 -23.56 -0.12 2.54
CA CYS A 180 -23.11 0.11 1.17
C CYS A 180 -24.01 1.13 0.46
N PRO A 181 -23.47 2.27 0.00
CA PRO A 181 -24.26 3.20 -0.82
C PRO A 181 -24.71 2.54 -2.13
N PRO A 182 -25.92 2.85 -2.64
CA PRO A 182 -26.38 2.30 -3.92
C PRO A 182 -25.42 2.56 -5.09
N ALA A 183 -24.70 3.68 -5.07
CA ALA A 183 -23.68 4.02 -6.08
C ALA A 183 -22.51 3.02 -6.14
N TRP A 184 -22.25 2.26 -5.06
CA TRP A 184 -21.16 1.28 -5.00
C TRP A 184 -21.58 -0.14 -5.45
N ALA A 185 -22.86 -0.38 -5.73
CA ALA A 185 -23.36 -1.69 -6.18
C ALA A 185 -22.59 -2.30 -7.38
N PRO A 186 -22.13 -1.51 -8.38
CA PRO A 186 -21.35 -2.06 -9.49
C PRO A 186 -19.87 -2.30 -9.15
N VAL A 187 -19.37 -1.84 -7.99
CA VAL A 187 -17.97 -2.00 -7.61
C VAL A 187 -17.72 -3.45 -7.17
N ARG A 188 -16.73 -4.11 -7.76
CA ARG A 188 -16.31 -5.47 -7.42
C ARG A 188 -15.11 -5.45 -6.47
N VAL A 189 -14.90 -6.54 -5.73
CA VAL A 189 -13.72 -6.71 -4.87
C VAL A 189 -12.43 -6.55 -5.68
N ALA A 190 -12.39 -7.10 -6.90
CA ALA A 190 -11.26 -6.92 -7.82
C ALA A 190 -10.99 -5.45 -8.17
N ASN A 191 -12.04 -4.61 -8.26
CA ASN A 191 -11.84 -3.17 -8.52
C ASN A 191 -11.17 -2.45 -7.36
N LEU A 192 -11.45 -2.85 -6.11
CA LEU A 192 -10.74 -2.31 -4.94
C LEU A 192 -9.27 -2.71 -4.97
N LEU A 193 -8.99 -4.00 -5.17
CA LEU A 193 -7.62 -4.54 -5.22
C LEU A 193 -6.78 -3.91 -6.34
N GLY A 194 -7.38 -3.66 -7.50
CA GLY A 194 -6.73 -3.13 -8.70
C GLY A 194 -6.82 -1.62 -8.88
N HIS A 195 -7.39 -0.88 -7.91
CA HIS A 195 -7.55 0.58 -7.99
C HIS A 195 -8.38 1.07 -9.20
N THR A 196 -9.42 0.32 -9.54
CA THR A 196 -10.35 0.65 -10.64
C THR A 196 -11.78 0.86 -10.17
N SER A 197 -11.99 1.22 -8.91
CA SER A 197 -13.31 1.33 -8.29
C SER A 197 -14.08 2.61 -8.65
N GLY A 198 -13.39 3.71 -8.95
CA GLY A 198 -13.96 5.05 -9.05
C GLY A 198 -14.22 5.73 -7.71
N ILE A 199 -13.94 5.08 -6.58
CA ILE A 199 -14.12 5.65 -5.22
C ILE A 199 -13.06 6.72 -4.97
N ALA A 200 -13.51 7.89 -4.47
CA ALA A 200 -12.63 9.02 -4.15
C ALA A 200 -11.55 8.66 -3.12
N ASN A 201 -10.36 9.22 -3.28
CA ASN A 201 -9.25 9.04 -2.35
C ASN A 201 -9.35 10.04 -1.19
N PHE A 202 -9.69 9.59 0.01
CA PHE A 202 -9.87 10.48 1.15
C PHE A 202 -8.59 11.22 1.57
N THR A 203 -7.41 10.71 1.20
CA THR A 203 -6.15 11.39 1.51
C THR A 203 -5.85 12.58 0.62
N ASP A 204 -6.62 12.78 -0.46
CA ASP A 204 -6.52 13.94 -1.36
C ASP A 204 -7.42 15.10 -0.91
N PHE A 205 -8.26 14.91 0.12
CA PHE A 205 -9.14 15.95 0.62
C PHE A 205 -8.37 17.02 1.37
N ALA A 206 -8.77 18.27 1.21
CA ALA A 206 -8.12 19.41 1.85
C ALA A 206 -8.11 19.35 3.39
N GLU A 207 -9.07 18.62 3.96
CA GLU A 207 -9.22 18.40 5.39
C GLU A 207 -8.29 17.33 5.95
N PHE A 208 -7.74 16.44 5.11
CA PHE A 208 -6.94 15.30 5.57
C PHE A 208 -5.73 15.71 6.42
N PRO A 209 -4.93 16.73 6.08
CA PRO A 209 -3.79 17.16 6.90
C PRO A 209 -4.17 17.59 8.33
N ASN A 210 -5.42 18.03 8.53
CA ASN A 210 -5.93 18.39 9.85
C ASN A 210 -6.43 17.19 10.66
N GLN A 211 -6.71 16.08 9.99
CA GLN A 211 -7.28 14.87 10.56
C GLN A 211 -6.24 13.77 10.78
N GLU A 212 -5.16 13.77 10.00
CA GLU A 212 -4.21 12.66 9.92
C GLU A 212 -3.48 12.36 11.24
N GLN A 213 -3.38 13.31 12.16
CA GLN A 213 -2.72 13.12 13.45
C GLN A 213 -3.65 12.58 14.54
N GLN A 214 -4.98 12.67 14.33
CA GLN A 214 -5.97 12.18 15.28
C GLN A 214 -6.29 10.71 15.01
N PRO A 215 -6.48 9.87 16.04
CA PRO A 215 -6.92 8.50 15.82
C PRO A 215 -8.31 8.47 15.19
N ALA A 216 -8.52 7.52 14.28
CA ALA A 216 -9.80 7.31 13.62
C ALA A 216 -10.12 5.82 13.51
N THR A 217 -11.37 5.45 13.74
CA THR A 217 -11.85 4.10 13.44
C THR A 217 -12.02 3.91 11.93
N PRO A 218 -11.95 2.68 11.40
CA PRO A 218 -12.22 2.43 9.98
C PRO A 218 -13.55 3.00 9.51
N ALA A 219 -14.59 2.92 10.33
CA ALA A 219 -15.92 3.49 10.03
C ALA A 219 -15.87 5.02 9.90
N GLN A 220 -15.14 5.71 10.77
CA GLN A 220 -14.94 7.16 10.68
C GLN A 220 -14.15 7.55 9.42
N VAL A 221 -13.15 6.77 9.03
CA VAL A 221 -12.42 7.00 7.78
C VAL A 221 -13.35 6.81 6.57
N VAL A 222 -14.14 5.73 6.54
CA VAL A 222 -15.11 5.47 5.44
C VAL A 222 -16.16 6.56 5.34
N ALA A 223 -16.63 7.11 6.46
CA ALA A 223 -17.62 8.20 6.48
C ALA A 223 -17.14 9.47 5.74
N ARG A 224 -15.82 9.66 5.57
CA ARG A 224 -15.27 10.81 4.84
C ARG A 224 -15.56 10.77 3.33
N PHE A 225 -15.73 9.58 2.75
CA PHE A 225 -15.88 9.42 1.30
C PHE A 225 -17.09 8.57 0.88
N ARG A 226 -17.81 7.95 1.81
CA ARG A 226 -18.88 7.01 1.53
C ARG A 226 -20.01 7.61 0.68
N ASP A 227 -20.38 8.85 0.95
CA ASP A 227 -21.53 9.50 0.34
C ASP A 227 -21.18 10.32 -0.93
N LEU A 228 -19.92 10.21 -1.38
CA LEU A 228 -19.46 10.86 -2.61
C LEU A 228 -19.78 10.00 -3.84
N PRO A 229 -20.05 10.62 -5.00
CA PRO A 229 -20.26 9.89 -6.25
C PRO A 229 -18.97 9.20 -6.68
N LEU A 230 -19.09 8.14 -7.49
CA LEU A 230 -17.94 7.55 -8.17
C LEU A 230 -17.39 8.52 -9.22
N GLY A 231 -16.08 8.65 -9.29
CA GLY A 231 -15.38 9.53 -10.25
C GLY A 231 -15.43 8.97 -11.69
N PHE A 232 -15.64 7.65 -11.82
CA PHE A 232 -15.75 6.96 -13.11
C PHE A 232 -16.43 5.59 -12.93
N THR A 233 -16.83 4.98 -14.05
CA THR A 233 -17.42 3.63 -14.06
C THR A 233 -16.40 2.60 -13.56
N PRO A 234 -16.74 1.76 -12.57
CA PRO A 234 -15.84 0.73 -12.06
C PRO A 234 -15.28 -0.16 -13.18
N GLY A 235 -13.96 -0.34 -13.17
CA GLY A 235 -13.22 -1.11 -14.18
C GLY A 235 -12.78 -0.32 -15.41
N SER A 236 -13.20 0.93 -15.61
CA SER A 236 -12.90 1.69 -16.84
C SER A 236 -11.60 2.48 -16.79
N LEU A 237 -11.12 2.87 -15.60
CA LEU A 237 -9.91 3.67 -15.41
C LEU A 237 -9.16 3.21 -14.16
N TYR A 238 -7.87 3.44 -14.14
CA TYR A 238 -7.01 3.30 -12.97
C TYR A 238 -6.92 4.64 -12.22
N HIS A 239 -7.21 4.62 -10.92
CA HIS A 239 -6.95 5.74 -10.01
C HIS A 239 -6.58 5.19 -8.63
N TYR A 240 -5.30 5.35 -8.27
CA TYR A 240 -4.80 4.89 -6.97
C TYR A 240 -5.54 5.58 -5.83
N THR A 241 -6.10 4.82 -4.89
CA THR A 241 -6.85 5.37 -3.76
C THR A 241 -6.68 4.55 -2.49
N ASN A 242 -6.36 5.21 -1.37
CA ASN A 242 -6.27 4.59 -0.06
C ASN A 242 -7.64 4.08 0.42
N SER A 243 -8.73 4.74 0.01
CA SER A 243 -10.10 4.37 0.35
C SER A 243 -10.41 2.91 0.01
N ASN A 244 -9.91 2.42 -1.12
CA ASN A 244 -10.11 1.03 -1.54
C ASN A 244 -9.60 0.04 -0.50
N TYR A 245 -8.41 0.28 0.04
CA TYR A 245 -7.77 -0.63 0.98
C TYR A 245 -8.32 -0.51 2.40
N VAL A 246 -8.84 0.66 2.77
CA VAL A 246 -9.65 0.79 4.00
C VAL A 246 -10.89 -0.09 3.90
N LEU A 247 -11.60 -0.08 2.76
CA LEU A 247 -12.76 -0.97 2.53
C LEU A 247 -12.37 -2.44 2.50
N LEU A 248 -11.23 -2.81 1.89
CA LEU A 248 -10.74 -4.18 1.90
C LEU A 248 -10.45 -4.67 3.34
N GLY A 249 -9.92 -3.79 4.22
CA GLY A 249 -9.76 -4.10 5.63
C GLY A 249 -11.09 -4.39 6.33
N GLN A 250 -12.13 -3.58 6.09
CA GLN A 250 -13.47 -3.84 6.62
C GLN A 250 -14.08 -5.13 6.06
N ILE A 251 -13.88 -5.42 4.78
CA ILE A 251 -14.33 -6.68 4.17
C ILE A 251 -13.63 -7.88 4.82
N ILE A 252 -12.32 -7.78 5.11
CA ILE A 252 -11.60 -8.81 5.87
C ILE A 252 -12.27 -9.03 7.23
N GLU A 253 -12.52 -7.97 7.99
CA GLU A 253 -13.17 -8.07 9.31
C GLU A 253 -14.56 -8.72 9.22
N ARG A 254 -15.37 -8.25 8.26
CA ARG A 254 -16.73 -8.77 8.07
C ARG A 254 -16.77 -10.25 7.70
N VAL A 255 -15.91 -10.66 6.75
CA VAL A 255 -15.92 -12.03 6.21
C VAL A 255 -15.25 -13.02 7.16
N SER A 256 -14.19 -12.60 7.86
CA SER A 256 -13.45 -13.45 8.79
C SER A 256 -14.10 -13.52 10.18
N GLY A 257 -14.85 -12.50 10.59
CA GLY A 257 -15.34 -12.35 11.95
C GLY A 257 -14.25 -11.97 12.96
N GLN A 258 -13.09 -11.56 12.49
CA GLN A 258 -11.93 -11.18 13.32
C GLN A 258 -11.57 -9.72 13.06
N SER A 259 -10.85 -9.07 13.99
CA SER A 259 -10.23 -7.80 13.70
C SER A 259 -9.20 -7.94 12.57
N TYR A 260 -9.00 -6.89 11.76
CA TYR A 260 -8.00 -6.91 10.69
C TYR A 260 -6.59 -7.28 11.20
N PRO A 261 -6.09 -6.72 12.32
CA PRO A 261 -4.79 -7.14 12.86
C PRO A 261 -4.73 -8.62 13.25
N ASP A 262 -5.78 -9.14 13.89
CA ASP A 262 -5.81 -10.54 14.31
C ASP A 262 -5.88 -11.49 13.13
N TYR A 263 -6.71 -11.18 12.14
CA TYR A 263 -6.79 -11.95 10.90
C TYR A 263 -5.44 -12.01 10.19
N MET A 264 -4.80 -10.84 9.97
CA MET A 264 -3.50 -10.79 9.30
C MET A 264 -2.42 -11.55 10.08
N ARG A 265 -2.42 -11.43 11.40
CA ARG A 265 -1.50 -12.19 12.26
C ARG A 265 -1.71 -13.69 12.14
N GLN A 266 -2.96 -14.17 12.21
CA GLN A 266 -3.28 -15.60 12.24
C GLN A 266 -3.15 -16.25 10.86
N GLU A 267 -3.60 -15.58 9.82
CA GLU A 267 -3.69 -16.14 8.48
C GLU A 267 -2.46 -15.91 7.61
N LEU A 268 -1.62 -14.92 7.95
CA LEU A 268 -0.45 -14.61 7.13
C LEU A 268 0.85 -14.56 7.94
N PHE A 269 0.91 -13.77 9.02
CA PHE A 269 2.19 -13.49 9.67
C PHE A 269 2.70 -14.65 10.50
N ALA A 270 1.89 -15.23 11.38
CA ALA A 270 2.30 -16.34 12.23
C ALA A 270 2.67 -17.62 11.44
N PRO A 271 1.88 -18.04 10.42
CA PRO A 271 2.26 -19.20 9.62
C PRO A 271 3.57 -19.02 8.83
N LEU A 272 3.93 -17.78 8.51
CA LEU A 272 5.20 -17.44 7.85
C LEU A 272 6.33 -17.11 8.83
N ALA A 273 6.11 -17.27 10.14
CA ALA A 273 7.06 -16.90 11.19
C ALA A 273 7.53 -15.44 11.12
N MET A 274 6.62 -14.53 10.70
CA MET A 274 6.86 -13.08 10.63
C MET A 274 6.55 -12.44 12.00
N ALA A 275 7.38 -12.76 13.01
CA ALA A 275 7.14 -12.37 14.40
C ALA A 275 7.28 -10.87 14.68
N ASP A 276 8.01 -10.17 13.81
CA ASP A 276 8.27 -8.73 13.89
C ASP A 276 7.41 -7.89 12.94
N THR A 277 6.29 -8.49 12.46
CA THR A 277 5.32 -7.85 11.58
C THR A 277 3.97 -7.73 12.27
N GLY A 278 3.32 -6.56 12.15
CA GLY A 278 2.03 -6.33 12.77
C GLY A 278 1.36 -5.03 12.33
N TYR A 279 0.28 -4.69 13.02
CA TYR A 279 -0.45 -3.45 12.83
C TYR A 279 0.02 -2.40 13.84
N ASP A 280 0.32 -1.19 13.35
CA ASP A 280 0.71 -0.04 14.16
C ASP A 280 -0.52 0.82 14.46
N PRO A 281 -1.00 0.85 15.72
CA PRO A 281 -2.15 1.66 16.09
C PRO A 281 -1.81 3.16 16.25
N GLY A 282 -0.56 3.56 16.00
CA GLY A 282 -0.10 4.95 16.10
C GLY A 282 0.98 5.24 17.15
N ASP A 283 1.18 4.32 18.12
CA ASP A 283 2.29 4.40 19.07
C ASP A 283 3.30 3.28 18.80
N PHE A 284 4.43 3.66 18.23
CA PHE A 284 5.51 2.74 17.86
C PHE A 284 6.60 2.60 18.93
N GLY A 285 6.52 3.39 20.01
CA GLY A 285 7.58 3.52 21.02
C GLY A 285 8.02 2.20 21.68
N PRO A 286 7.11 1.34 22.17
CA PRO A 286 7.51 0.13 22.88
C PRO A 286 7.95 -1.03 21.97
N LEU A 287 7.87 -0.90 20.64
CA LEU A 287 8.04 -2.03 19.71
C LEU A 287 9.44 -2.15 19.08
N ASN A 288 10.48 -1.50 19.61
CA ASN A 288 11.80 -1.41 18.94
C ASN A 288 11.67 -0.88 17.49
N GLY A 289 10.80 0.12 17.32
CA GLY A 289 10.55 0.73 16.03
C GLY A 289 11.41 1.97 15.79
N THR A 290 11.27 2.53 14.60
CA THR A 290 11.99 3.74 14.20
C THR A 290 11.20 5.00 14.57
N HIS A 291 11.90 6.07 14.97
CA HIS A 291 11.39 7.43 14.83
C HIS A 291 11.41 7.82 13.34
N GLY A 292 10.39 8.56 12.91
CA GLY A 292 10.30 9.04 11.54
C GLY A 292 10.97 10.39 11.38
N TYR A 293 11.63 10.61 10.24
CA TYR A 293 12.32 11.86 9.92
C TYR A 293 11.90 12.37 8.54
N ALA A 294 12.07 13.67 8.34
CA ALA A 294 11.93 14.33 7.03
C ALA A 294 13.19 15.16 6.78
N GLY A 295 14.11 14.65 5.96
CA GLY A 295 15.41 15.29 5.73
C GLY A 295 16.25 15.41 6.99
N GLY A 296 16.19 14.41 7.86
CA GLY A 296 16.95 14.36 9.11
C GLY A 296 16.33 15.12 10.29
N VAL A 297 15.21 15.81 10.09
CA VAL A 297 14.44 16.45 11.16
C VAL A 297 13.33 15.49 11.62
N LEU A 298 13.13 15.38 12.94
CA LEU A 298 12.05 14.56 13.49
C LEU A 298 10.70 14.97 12.88
N ASP A 299 10.04 14.03 12.24
CA ASP A 299 8.76 14.26 11.59
C ASP A 299 7.60 14.02 12.57
N ILE A 300 6.51 14.75 12.36
CA ILE A 300 5.28 14.53 13.14
C ILE A 300 4.58 13.32 12.53
N PRO A 301 4.45 12.21 13.26
CA PRO A 301 3.90 11.01 12.70
C PRO A 301 2.41 11.18 12.37
N LEU A 302 2.02 10.73 11.18
CA LEU A 302 0.64 10.43 10.88
C LEU A 302 0.15 9.32 11.82
N ASN A 303 -1.04 9.44 12.40
CA ASN A 303 -1.67 8.36 13.13
C ASN A 303 -2.13 7.28 12.13
N THR A 304 -1.47 6.14 12.14
CA THR A 304 -1.64 5.07 11.13
C THR A 304 -3.03 4.46 11.12
N SER A 305 -3.85 4.67 12.18
CA SER A 305 -5.26 4.27 12.19
C SER A 305 -6.07 4.95 11.06
N ASN A 306 -5.65 6.15 10.61
CA ASN A 306 -6.26 6.82 9.45
C ASN A 306 -6.00 6.08 8.13
N LEU A 307 -4.93 5.31 8.02
CA LEU A 307 -4.62 4.51 6.85
C LEU A 307 -5.14 3.07 6.97
N PHE A 308 -5.31 2.58 8.21
CA PHE A 308 -5.82 1.24 8.50
C PHE A 308 -5.12 0.18 7.61
N ALA A 309 -5.88 -0.62 6.86
CA ALA A 309 -5.37 -1.66 5.96
C ALA A 309 -4.66 -1.11 4.70
N ALA A 310 -4.74 0.20 4.44
CA ALA A 310 -4.05 0.85 3.32
C ALA A 310 -2.58 1.19 3.61
N GLY A 311 -2.20 1.32 4.91
CA GLY A 311 -0.85 1.79 5.25
C GLY A 311 -0.42 1.55 6.70
N GLY A 312 -1.24 0.89 7.52
CA GLY A 312 -1.04 0.78 8.97
C GLY A 312 -0.20 -0.41 9.43
N LEU A 313 0.50 -1.11 8.55
CA LEU A 313 1.38 -2.23 8.95
C LEU A 313 2.82 -1.76 9.18
N TYR A 314 3.51 -2.49 10.06
CA TYR A 314 4.95 -2.43 10.22
C TYR A 314 5.59 -3.79 9.99
N SER A 315 6.89 -3.82 9.67
CA SER A 315 7.67 -5.05 9.51
C SER A 315 9.17 -4.80 9.62
N THR A 316 9.95 -5.86 9.44
CA THR A 316 11.40 -5.86 9.24
C THR A 316 11.73 -6.33 7.83
N VAL A 317 12.95 -6.07 7.36
CA VAL A 317 13.40 -6.59 6.05
C VAL A 317 13.44 -8.12 6.04
N GLU A 318 13.72 -8.75 7.18
CA GLU A 318 13.80 -10.20 7.30
C GLU A 318 12.42 -10.87 7.23
N ASP A 319 11.42 -10.29 7.89
CA ASP A 319 10.05 -10.81 7.82
C ASP A 319 9.44 -10.65 6.42
N LEU A 320 9.66 -9.50 5.77
CA LEU A 320 9.24 -9.31 4.39
C LEU A 320 9.95 -10.28 3.43
N PHE A 321 11.19 -10.65 3.71
CA PHE A 321 11.88 -11.67 2.94
C PHE A 321 11.25 -13.06 3.09
N LYS A 322 10.83 -13.45 4.31
CA LYS A 322 10.05 -14.70 4.52
C LYS A 322 8.77 -14.71 3.68
N LEU A 323 8.07 -13.56 3.61
CA LEU A 323 6.90 -13.39 2.76
C LEU A 323 7.24 -13.63 1.28
N THR A 324 8.30 -12.99 0.77
CA THR A 324 8.70 -13.12 -0.63
C THR A 324 9.11 -14.54 -0.98
N GLN A 325 9.86 -15.21 -0.11
CA GLN A 325 10.21 -16.64 -0.27
C GLN A 325 8.96 -17.53 -0.32
N ALA A 326 7.95 -17.24 0.50
CA ALA A 326 6.72 -18.03 0.51
C ALA A 326 5.89 -17.80 -0.78
N LEU A 327 5.91 -16.57 -1.33
CA LEU A 327 5.30 -16.26 -2.61
C LEU A 327 6.01 -16.98 -3.77
N ASP A 328 7.35 -16.92 -3.82
CA ASP A 328 8.15 -17.57 -4.85
C ASP A 328 8.00 -19.11 -4.84
N ALA A 329 7.82 -19.66 -3.65
CA ALA A 329 7.58 -21.11 -3.46
C ALA A 329 6.10 -21.53 -3.70
N GLY A 330 5.20 -20.58 -4.09
CA GLY A 330 3.79 -20.89 -4.32
C GLY A 330 3.02 -21.36 -3.07
N ARG A 331 3.48 -20.96 -1.86
CA ARG A 331 2.92 -21.49 -0.60
C ARG A 331 1.76 -20.66 -0.04
N ILE A 332 1.51 -19.46 -0.56
CA ILE A 332 0.51 -18.53 0.00
C ILE A 332 -0.85 -18.68 -0.69
N LEU A 333 -0.85 -18.83 -1.99
CA LEU A 333 -2.05 -18.85 -2.84
C LEU A 333 -2.00 -20.03 -3.82
N PRO A 334 -3.18 -20.53 -4.26
CA PRO A 334 -3.27 -21.41 -5.43
C PRO A 334 -2.64 -20.75 -6.66
N ALA A 335 -2.10 -21.56 -7.57
CA ALA A 335 -1.29 -21.09 -8.70
C ALA A 335 -2.05 -20.13 -9.64
N ASP A 336 -3.33 -20.41 -9.91
CA ASP A 336 -4.21 -19.55 -10.73
C ASP A 336 -4.43 -18.18 -10.09
N LEU A 337 -4.65 -18.14 -8.79
CA LEU A 337 -4.87 -16.91 -8.04
C LEU A 337 -3.55 -16.12 -7.89
N ALA A 338 -2.42 -16.80 -7.68
CA ALA A 338 -1.10 -16.19 -7.68
C ALA A 338 -0.76 -15.56 -9.05
N ALA A 339 -1.09 -16.23 -10.15
CA ALA A 339 -0.93 -15.70 -11.49
C ALA A 339 -1.82 -14.47 -11.72
N ARG A 340 -3.10 -14.53 -11.31
CA ARG A 340 -4.04 -13.39 -11.40
C ARG A 340 -3.54 -12.19 -10.59
N MET A 341 -2.96 -12.41 -9.42
CA MET A 341 -2.42 -11.35 -8.54
C MET A 341 -1.37 -10.50 -9.25
N VAL A 342 -0.51 -11.10 -10.07
CA VAL A 342 0.60 -10.42 -10.76
C VAL A 342 0.33 -10.21 -12.26
N THR A 343 -0.90 -10.41 -12.70
CA THR A 343 -1.32 -10.02 -14.06
C THR A 343 -1.56 -8.52 -14.07
N PRO A 344 -0.84 -7.75 -14.94
CA PRO A 344 -1.03 -6.31 -15.00
C PRO A 344 -2.43 -5.97 -15.54
N GLY A 345 -3.16 -5.17 -14.77
CA GLY A 345 -4.41 -4.53 -15.18
C GLY A 345 -4.17 -3.10 -15.65
N GLU A 346 -5.20 -2.27 -15.55
CA GLU A 346 -5.11 -0.84 -15.80
C GLU A 346 -4.02 -0.20 -14.91
N GLY A 347 -3.28 0.77 -15.43
CA GLY A 347 -2.19 1.43 -14.71
C GLY A 347 -1.00 0.51 -14.39
N ARG A 348 -0.92 -0.67 -15.01
CA ARG A 348 0.08 -1.71 -14.70
C ARG A 348 0.02 -2.18 -13.23
N TYR A 349 -1.17 -2.14 -12.65
CA TYR A 349 -1.39 -2.57 -11.27
C TYR A 349 -2.19 -3.89 -11.28
N GLY A 350 -1.67 -4.90 -10.61
CA GLY A 350 -2.36 -6.18 -10.39
C GLY A 350 -3.25 -6.11 -9.14
N LEU A 351 -3.35 -7.21 -8.39
CA LEU A 351 -4.10 -7.24 -7.13
C LEU A 351 -3.14 -6.95 -5.96
N GLY A 352 -2.94 -5.66 -5.66
CA GLY A 352 -2.08 -5.20 -4.58
C GLY A 352 -0.60 -5.04 -4.92
N TRP A 353 -0.23 -5.13 -6.19
CA TRP A 353 1.15 -5.04 -6.65
C TRP A 353 1.25 -4.21 -7.93
N MET A 354 2.28 -3.39 -8.02
CA MET A 354 2.71 -2.78 -9.27
C MET A 354 3.50 -3.78 -10.10
N ILE A 355 3.26 -3.81 -11.41
CA ILE A 355 3.93 -4.72 -12.34
C ILE A 355 4.57 -3.91 -13.45
N GLU A 356 5.87 -4.03 -13.60
CA GLU A 356 6.65 -3.29 -14.59
C GLU A 356 7.56 -4.23 -15.35
N GLN A 357 7.74 -3.97 -16.64
CA GLN A 357 8.76 -4.63 -17.45
C GLN A 357 10.00 -3.76 -17.48
N ARG A 358 11.13 -4.26 -16.98
CA ARG A 358 12.44 -3.61 -16.99
C ARG A 358 13.42 -4.42 -17.86
N GLY A 359 13.57 -4.00 -19.11
CA GLY A 359 14.27 -4.82 -20.12
C GLY A 359 13.58 -6.17 -20.27
N ALA A 360 14.34 -7.26 -20.17
CA ALA A 360 13.81 -8.63 -20.24
C ALA A 360 13.20 -9.12 -18.91
N GLN A 361 13.30 -8.34 -17.81
CA GLN A 361 12.91 -8.77 -16.49
C GLN A 361 11.57 -8.17 -16.06
N ARG A 362 10.68 -9.00 -15.52
CA ARG A 362 9.44 -8.56 -14.88
C ARG A 362 9.74 -8.18 -13.43
N LEU A 363 9.37 -6.94 -13.07
CA LEU A 363 9.41 -6.43 -11.71
C LEU A 363 7.99 -6.45 -11.11
N VAL A 364 7.83 -7.11 -9.98
CA VAL A 364 6.62 -7.10 -9.14
C VAL A 364 6.96 -6.40 -7.83
N TYR A 365 6.36 -5.24 -7.57
CA TYR A 365 6.79 -4.40 -6.45
C TYR A 365 5.67 -3.57 -5.86
N HIS A 366 5.91 -3.01 -4.69
CA HIS A 366 5.12 -1.90 -4.15
C HIS A 366 6.03 -0.94 -3.39
N PRO A 367 5.98 0.36 -3.69
CA PRO A 367 6.62 1.39 -2.87
C PRO A 367 5.68 1.81 -1.74
N GLY A 368 6.23 2.42 -0.72
CA GLY A 368 5.46 3.06 0.36
C GLY A 368 6.04 4.41 0.72
N SER A 369 5.18 5.37 1.02
CA SER A 369 5.58 6.69 1.52
C SER A 369 4.50 7.23 2.45
N MET A 370 4.93 7.74 3.59
CA MET A 370 4.13 8.46 4.58
C MET A 370 5.07 9.30 5.46
N SER A 371 4.55 10.20 6.26
CA SER A 371 5.36 10.95 7.24
C SER A 371 6.35 10.04 7.96
N GLY A 372 7.64 10.37 7.86
CA GLY A 372 8.71 9.63 8.50
C GLY A 372 9.02 8.24 7.95
N ALA A 373 8.53 7.88 6.77
CA ALA A 373 8.84 6.59 6.16
C ALA A 373 8.84 6.62 4.63
N ALA A 374 9.83 5.98 4.04
CA ALA A 374 9.88 5.62 2.62
C ALA A 374 10.30 4.15 2.50
N THR A 375 9.55 3.35 1.74
CA THR A 375 9.73 1.90 1.71
C THR A 375 9.63 1.34 0.30
N TRP A 376 10.25 0.18 0.10
CA TRP A 376 10.22 -0.57 -1.15
C TRP A 376 10.27 -2.06 -0.87
N LEU A 377 9.36 -2.78 -1.50
CA LEU A 377 9.35 -4.23 -1.57
C LEU A 377 9.29 -4.62 -3.04
N GLY A 378 10.37 -5.16 -3.60
CA GLY A 378 10.46 -5.50 -5.01
C GLY A 378 11.06 -6.88 -5.26
N ARG A 379 10.49 -7.58 -6.26
CA ARG A 379 10.91 -8.90 -6.70
C ARG A 379 11.05 -8.92 -8.21
N TYR A 380 12.08 -9.58 -8.70
CA TYR A 380 12.27 -9.97 -10.10
C TYR A 380 12.16 -11.51 -10.18
N PRO A 381 10.93 -12.06 -10.26
CA PRO A 381 10.71 -13.51 -10.13
C PRO A 381 11.51 -14.32 -11.15
N ASP A 382 11.61 -13.79 -12.38
CA ASP A 382 12.26 -14.47 -13.51
C ASP A 382 13.80 -14.53 -13.33
N ALA A 383 14.38 -13.57 -12.60
CA ALA A 383 15.81 -13.51 -12.27
C ALA A 383 16.14 -14.06 -10.86
N GLY A 384 15.14 -14.32 -10.04
CA GLY A 384 15.32 -14.75 -8.65
C GLY A 384 15.91 -13.67 -7.75
N VAL A 385 15.72 -12.37 -8.07
CA VAL A 385 16.24 -11.24 -7.29
C VAL A 385 15.13 -10.66 -6.41
N THR A 386 15.43 -10.42 -5.15
CA THR A 386 14.57 -9.70 -4.20
C THR A 386 15.35 -8.53 -3.60
N VAL A 387 14.75 -7.34 -3.60
CA VAL A 387 15.28 -6.13 -2.97
C VAL A 387 14.22 -5.53 -2.06
N ILE A 388 14.56 -5.37 -0.78
CA ILE A 388 13.73 -4.76 0.24
C ILE A 388 14.49 -3.58 0.82
N VAL A 389 13.89 -2.39 0.82
CA VAL A 389 14.47 -1.16 1.38
C VAL A 389 13.42 -0.53 2.29
N LEU A 390 13.74 -0.38 3.56
CA LEU A 390 12.88 0.24 4.55
C LEU A 390 13.63 1.42 5.16
N SER A 391 13.17 2.64 4.93
CA SER A 391 13.76 3.87 5.46
C SER A 391 12.82 4.55 6.43
N ASN A 392 13.38 5.15 7.47
CA ASN A 392 12.69 6.02 8.41
C ASN A 392 12.87 7.52 8.08
N ASP A 393 13.25 7.85 6.87
CA ASP A 393 13.27 9.22 6.36
C ASP A 393 12.36 9.36 5.13
N TYR A 394 11.39 10.28 5.21
CA TYR A 394 10.41 10.53 4.15
C TYR A 394 11.03 10.87 2.79
N TYR A 395 12.18 11.57 2.81
CA TYR A 395 12.87 11.98 1.58
C TYR A 395 13.91 10.96 1.09
N ALA A 396 14.04 9.81 1.73
CA ALA A 396 14.93 8.77 1.23
C ALA A 396 14.51 8.30 -0.17
N ASN A 397 15.42 8.35 -1.14
CA ASN A 397 15.16 7.88 -2.49
C ASN A 397 15.28 6.35 -2.57
N VAL A 398 14.28 5.64 -2.02
CA VAL A 398 14.26 4.17 -2.00
C VAL A 398 14.20 3.56 -3.39
N PHE A 399 13.67 4.29 -4.40
CA PHE A 399 13.68 3.86 -5.80
C PHE A 399 15.11 3.76 -6.34
N ALA A 400 15.90 4.84 -6.22
CA ALA A 400 17.28 4.84 -6.69
C ALA A 400 18.14 3.80 -5.95
N VAL A 401 17.92 3.63 -4.64
CA VAL A 401 18.58 2.58 -3.85
C VAL A 401 18.21 1.21 -4.37
N ALA A 402 16.93 0.91 -4.55
CA ALA A 402 16.46 -0.39 -5.03
C ALA A 402 16.96 -0.69 -6.45
N ASP A 403 16.92 0.30 -7.34
CA ASP A 403 17.41 0.16 -8.72
C ASP A 403 18.91 -0.12 -8.77
N TYR A 404 19.71 0.60 -7.99
CA TYR A 404 21.14 0.34 -7.89
C TYR A 404 21.45 -1.09 -7.41
N LEU A 405 20.76 -1.53 -6.35
CA LEU A 405 20.96 -2.86 -5.77
C LEU A 405 20.55 -3.97 -6.74
N ALA A 406 19.40 -3.82 -7.40
CA ALA A 406 18.93 -4.79 -8.39
C ALA A 406 19.88 -4.88 -9.58
N ALA A 407 20.41 -3.75 -10.07
CA ALA A 407 21.32 -3.71 -11.21
C ALA A 407 22.62 -4.48 -10.97
N GLN A 408 23.03 -4.69 -9.71
CA GLN A 408 24.20 -5.52 -9.40
C GLN A 408 23.98 -7.01 -9.69
N LEU A 409 22.72 -7.46 -9.81
CA LEU A 409 22.37 -8.88 -9.88
C LEU A 409 21.60 -9.25 -11.16
N LEU A 410 20.95 -8.27 -11.79
CA LEU A 410 20.22 -8.50 -13.04
C LEU A 410 21.18 -8.67 -14.23
N PRO A 411 20.82 -9.49 -15.24
CA PRO A 411 21.53 -9.57 -16.50
C PRO A 411 21.60 -8.18 -17.17
N GLN A 412 22.78 -7.85 -17.72
CA GLN A 412 22.98 -6.62 -18.52
C GLN A 412 22.39 -6.76 -19.91
#